data_2eb46eb2acf407a6edea5e4ce82742fd
#
_entry.id   2eb46eb2acf407a6edea5e4ce82742fd
#
_cell.length_a   1.000
_cell.length_b   1.000
_cell.length_c   1.000
_cell.angle_alpha   90.00
_cell.angle_beta   90.00
_cell.angle_gamma   90.00
#
_symmetry.space_group_name_H-M   'P 1'
#
loop_
_entity.id
_entity.type
_entity.pdbx_description
1 polymer ?
#
loop_
_entity_poly.entity_id
_entity_poly.type
_entity_poly.pdbx_seq_one_letter_code
_entity_poly.pdbx_strand_id
1 'polypeptide(L)'
;MANCIKCKKELPEGALYCPYCGKKQTAAPKKHRKRANNTGTVYKMSGKRAKPWAAQRNGVWIGAYPTREDAIKALERIADREITDDYNLTFAQVYDRWKPEHSRRTGPSGMSGYAAAYKHCESIYNRQFRKLRTEDFQGIIAAQEAAGRSKSHCEKIVQLFGQLSKWAIREGIATTNYAQFVTVLAQQKSHKTPFTDAQILAIRESDLPAAQIALVLIGTGCRPNELFQVPVANCAAGYFVAGSKTEAGRNRVIPVSPIGLEAYTRLLHAAQASNARRLIDAYPGNKTAANYAKRDFKELMDAIGAEDMTPYNCRHTFSTLAVRSGVRPELLQKIMGHADYATTVGVYTHLDKDDILAAAQAINVTSKLQAGKNGSPKNTSKSS
;
A
#
# COMPACT_ATOMS: atom_id res chain seq x y z
N MET A 1 -71.86 -17.55 16.44
CA MET A 1 -72.70 -16.86 15.44
C MET A 1 -72.25 -15.41 15.33
N ALA A 2 -72.21 -14.84 14.13
CA ALA A 2 -71.71 -13.48 13.91
C ALA A 2 -72.89 -12.53 13.68
N ASN A 3 -72.83 -11.31 14.22
CA ASN A 3 -73.87 -10.29 14.04
C ASN A 3 -73.51 -9.34 12.90
N CYS A 4 -74.54 -8.91 12.16
CA CYS A 4 -74.40 -7.93 11.06
C CYS A 4 -73.73 -6.64 11.53
N ILE A 5 -72.69 -6.19 10.81
CA ILE A 5 -71.93 -4.98 11.12
C ILE A 5 -72.79 -3.69 11.08
N LYS A 6 -73.97 -3.73 10.35
CA LYS A 6 -74.89 -2.60 10.22
C LYS A 6 -76.10 -2.70 11.12
N CYS A 7 -76.93 -3.75 10.97
CA CYS A 7 -78.19 -3.88 11.68
C CYS A 7 -78.14 -4.72 12.95
N LYS A 8 -76.99 -5.30 13.30
CA LYS A 8 -76.74 -6.10 14.52
C LYS A 8 -77.57 -7.40 14.64
N LYS A 9 -78.39 -7.74 13.64
CA LYS A 9 -79.11 -9.04 13.63
C LYS A 9 -78.10 -10.15 13.36
N GLU A 10 -78.41 -11.29 13.89
CA GLU A 10 -77.66 -12.56 13.78
C GLU A 10 -77.58 -12.99 12.32
N LEU A 11 -76.44 -13.47 11.91
CA LEU A 11 -76.14 -13.83 10.52
C LEU A 11 -75.98 -15.37 10.45
N PRO A 12 -76.48 -16.00 9.37
CA PRO A 12 -76.09 -17.34 9.03
C PRO A 12 -74.61 -17.52 8.88
N GLU A 13 -74.06 -18.68 9.20
CA GLU A 13 -72.64 -18.96 9.09
C GLU A 13 -72.18 -18.85 7.63
N GLY A 14 -71.12 -18.10 7.38
CA GLY A 14 -70.59 -17.86 6.01
C GLY A 14 -71.35 -16.81 5.19
N ALA A 15 -72.33 -16.10 5.72
CA ALA A 15 -73.03 -15.02 5.00
C ALA A 15 -72.14 -13.89 4.54
N LEU A 16 -72.00 -13.72 3.22
CA LEU A 16 -71.26 -12.60 2.61
C LEU A 16 -72.05 -11.31 2.65
N TYR A 17 -73.36 -11.36 2.72
CA TYR A 17 -74.29 -10.22 2.81
C TYR A 17 -75.32 -10.48 3.90
N CYS A 18 -75.77 -9.42 4.56
CA CYS A 18 -76.83 -9.54 5.56
C CYS A 18 -78.19 -9.75 4.88
N PRO A 19 -78.98 -10.84 5.17
CA PRO A 19 -80.23 -11.06 4.56
C PRO A 19 -81.31 -10.05 4.97
N TYR A 20 -81.09 -9.35 6.08
CA TYR A 20 -82.12 -8.39 6.63
C TYR A 20 -81.89 -6.94 6.14
N CYS A 21 -80.65 -6.52 5.81
CA CYS A 21 -80.37 -5.11 5.43
C CYS A 21 -79.49 -4.99 4.21
N GLY A 22 -79.11 -6.07 3.50
CA GLY A 22 -78.29 -6.12 2.29
C GLY A 22 -76.83 -5.72 2.46
N LYS A 23 -76.39 -5.34 3.68
CA LYS A 23 -75.00 -4.88 3.88
C LYS A 23 -74.00 -6.01 3.71
N LYS A 24 -73.02 -5.81 2.85
CA LYS A 24 -71.90 -6.75 2.68
C LYS A 24 -71.12 -6.92 4.01
N GLN A 25 -70.92 -8.14 4.42
CA GLN A 25 -70.16 -8.46 5.61
C GLN A 25 -68.67 -8.62 5.20
N THR A 26 -67.85 -7.74 5.62
CA THR A 26 -66.41 -7.88 5.39
C THR A 26 -65.86 -8.93 6.35
N ALA A 27 -65.14 -9.91 5.85
CA ALA A 27 -64.42 -10.84 6.70
C ALA A 27 -63.56 -10.06 7.70
N ALA A 28 -63.58 -10.46 8.98
CA ALA A 28 -62.69 -9.86 9.98
C ALA A 28 -61.25 -9.89 9.49
N PRO A 29 -60.50 -8.80 9.59
CA PRO A 29 -59.10 -8.80 9.16
C PRO A 29 -58.39 -9.96 9.84
N LYS A 30 -57.75 -10.82 9.04
CA LYS A 30 -56.98 -11.97 9.58
C LYS A 30 -55.96 -11.41 10.55
N LYS A 31 -56.10 -11.69 11.84
CA LYS A 31 -55.10 -11.35 12.85
C LYS A 31 -53.80 -12.04 12.46
N HIS A 32 -52.80 -11.28 12.10
CA HIS A 32 -51.47 -11.83 11.82
C HIS A 32 -50.94 -12.52 13.08
N ARG A 33 -50.58 -13.80 12.97
CA ARG A 33 -49.94 -14.54 14.07
C ARG A 33 -48.65 -13.78 14.49
N LYS A 34 -48.46 -13.64 15.78
CA LYS A 34 -47.18 -13.13 16.33
C LYS A 34 -46.07 -14.06 15.86
N ARG A 35 -44.94 -13.47 15.46
CA ARG A 35 -43.72 -14.25 15.10
C ARG A 35 -43.14 -14.85 16.36
N ALA A 36 -42.37 -15.94 16.23
CA ALA A 36 -41.64 -16.54 17.34
C ALA A 36 -40.65 -15.54 17.93
N ASN A 37 -40.35 -15.67 19.22
CA ASN A 37 -39.39 -14.83 19.91
C ASN A 37 -38.03 -14.91 19.21
N ASN A 38 -37.26 -13.81 19.23
CA ASN A 38 -35.96 -13.68 18.60
C ASN A 38 -35.92 -13.70 17.05
N THR A 39 -37.09 -13.85 16.36
CA THR A 39 -37.13 -13.80 14.89
C THR A 39 -37.20 -12.39 14.30
N GLY A 40 -37.18 -11.37 15.15
CA GLY A 40 -37.30 -9.96 14.79
C GLY A 40 -38.74 -9.50 14.56
N THR A 41 -38.91 -8.20 14.41
CA THR A 41 -40.20 -7.51 14.27
C THR A 41 -40.37 -6.94 12.87
N VAL A 42 -41.56 -7.14 12.29
CA VAL A 42 -41.97 -6.51 11.02
C VAL A 42 -43.21 -5.67 11.29
N TYR A 43 -43.16 -4.40 10.91
CA TYR A 43 -44.29 -3.47 11.09
C TYR A 43 -44.43 -2.55 9.86
N LYS A 44 -45.63 -1.99 9.70
CA LYS A 44 -45.91 -1.03 8.63
C LYS A 44 -45.65 0.38 9.15
N MET A 45 -44.82 1.11 8.45
CA MET A 45 -44.54 2.51 8.74
C MET A 45 -45.70 3.41 8.28
N SER A 46 -45.94 4.51 8.96
CA SER A 46 -46.94 5.52 8.61
C SER A 46 -46.56 6.32 7.36
N GLY A 47 -47.56 6.87 6.66
CA GLY A 47 -47.40 7.73 5.47
C GLY A 47 -47.30 6.97 4.15
N LYS A 48 -47.38 7.69 3.04
CA LYS A 48 -47.22 7.14 1.68
C LYS A 48 -45.75 6.91 1.40
N ARG A 49 -45.33 5.65 1.33
CA ARG A 49 -43.92 5.24 1.12
C ARG A 49 -43.86 4.13 0.08
N ALA A 50 -42.87 4.17 -0.82
CA ALA A 50 -42.60 3.08 -1.77
C ALA A 50 -42.23 1.76 -1.07
N LYS A 51 -41.62 1.84 0.14
CA LYS A 51 -41.22 0.69 0.96
C LYS A 51 -41.81 0.84 2.37
N PRO A 52 -43.11 0.52 2.55
CA PRO A 52 -43.80 0.81 3.81
C PRO A 52 -43.54 -0.21 4.93
N TRP A 53 -42.88 -1.34 4.66
CA TRP A 53 -42.65 -2.38 5.67
C TRP A 53 -41.26 -2.34 6.23
N ALA A 54 -41.15 -2.13 7.53
CA ALA A 54 -39.88 -2.13 8.26
C ALA A 54 -39.59 -3.49 8.87
N ALA A 55 -38.33 -3.87 8.90
CA ALA A 55 -37.81 -5.03 9.63
C ALA A 55 -36.78 -4.56 10.67
N GLN A 56 -36.90 -5.06 11.90
CA GLN A 56 -35.96 -4.85 13.00
C GLN A 56 -35.65 -6.19 13.70
N ARG A 57 -34.42 -6.34 14.21
CA ARG A 57 -34.03 -7.46 15.05
C ARG A 57 -33.16 -6.95 16.20
N ASN A 58 -33.48 -7.35 17.42
CA ASN A 58 -32.82 -6.91 18.65
C ASN A 58 -32.76 -5.36 18.77
N GLY A 59 -33.81 -4.64 18.34
CA GLY A 59 -33.83 -3.19 18.30
C GLY A 59 -33.10 -2.56 17.09
N VAL A 60 -32.28 -3.31 16.39
CA VAL A 60 -31.49 -2.81 15.25
C VAL A 60 -32.32 -2.80 13.97
N TRP A 61 -32.27 -1.68 13.26
CA TRP A 61 -32.91 -1.50 11.96
C TRP A 61 -32.24 -2.33 10.88
N ILE A 62 -33.02 -3.22 10.21
CA ILE A 62 -32.52 -4.07 9.12
C ILE A 62 -32.79 -3.42 7.76
N GLY A 63 -33.98 -2.89 7.57
CA GLY A 63 -34.32 -2.20 6.34
C GLY A 63 -35.81 -1.92 6.17
N ALA A 64 -36.17 -1.25 5.07
CA ALA A 64 -37.54 -1.04 4.60
C ALA A 64 -37.78 -1.77 3.29
N TYR A 65 -38.98 -2.35 3.13
CA TYR A 65 -39.31 -3.27 2.05
C TYR A 65 -40.67 -2.92 1.44
N PRO A 66 -40.91 -3.26 0.13
CA PRO A 66 -42.18 -3.01 -0.52
C PRO A 66 -43.33 -3.85 0.10
N THR A 67 -43.06 -5.09 0.43
CA THR A 67 -44.06 -6.04 0.99
C THR A 67 -43.66 -6.53 2.38
N ARG A 68 -44.66 -7.04 3.12
CA ARG A 68 -44.41 -7.66 4.43
C ARG A 68 -43.57 -8.93 4.30
N GLU A 69 -43.82 -9.69 3.24
CA GLU A 69 -43.15 -10.94 2.91
C GLU A 69 -41.65 -10.68 2.67
N ASP A 70 -41.27 -9.60 1.94
CA ASP A 70 -39.88 -9.23 1.70
C ASP A 70 -39.18 -8.85 3.00
N ALA A 71 -39.88 -8.15 3.90
CA ALA A 71 -39.35 -7.82 5.21
C ALA A 71 -39.10 -9.07 6.07
N ILE A 72 -40.00 -10.08 5.97
CA ILE A 72 -39.81 -11.37 6.66
C ILE A 72 -38.63 -12.14 6.09
N LYS A 73 -38.54 -12.28 4.75
CA LYS A 73 -37.42 -12.94 4.08
C LYS A 73 -36.06 -12.27 4.43
N ALA A 74 -36.07 -10.97 4.61
CA ALA A 74 -34.84 -10.25 5.03
C ALA A 74 -34.41 -10.63 6.45
N LEU A 75 -35.36 -10.83 7.37
CA LEU A 75 -35.04 -11.31 8.74
C LEU A 75 -34.60 -12.79 8.72
N GLU A 76 -35.19 -13.62 7.88
CA GLU A 76 -34.78 -15.02 7.73
C GLU A 76 -33.36 -15.17 7.21
N ARG A 77 -32.94 -14.33 6.25
CA ARG A 77 -31.54 -14.30 5.72
C ARG A 77 -30.50 -13.98 6.76
N ILE A 78 -30.89 -13.39 7.88
CA ILE A 78 -29.99 -13.01 8.98
C ILE A 78 -30.31 -13.77 10.26
N ALA A 79 -31.12 -14.84 10.19
CA ALA A 79 -31.60 -15.58 11.36
C ALA A 79 -30.45 -16.14 12.21
N ASP A 80 -29.39 -16.63 11.56
CA ASP A 80 -28.22 -17.24 12.20
C ASP A 80 -27.12 -16.24 12.57
N ARG A 81 -27.39 -14.92 12.47
CA ARG A 81 -26.39 -13.89 12.77
C ARG A 81 -26.69 -13.20 14.09
N GLU A 82 -25.63 -12.94 14.81
CA GLU A 82 -25.67 -11.97 15.90
C GLU A 82 -25.74 -10.55 15.29
N ILE A 83 -26.84 -9.84 15.59
CA ILE A 83 -27.05 -8.47 15.13
C ILE A 83 -26.77 -7.53 16.29
N THR A 84 -25.69 -6.79 16.17
CA THR A 84 -25.25 -5.74 17.10
C THR A 84 -25.65 -4.35 16.60
N ASP A 85 -25.54 -3.33 17.44
CA ASP A 85 -25.75 -1.92 17.05
C ASP A 85 -24.84 -1.49 15.89
N ASP A 86 -23.70 -2.19 15.73
CA ASP A 86 -22.71 -1.92 14.70
C ASP A 86 -23.12 -2.38 13.30
N TYR A 87 -24.21 -3.15 13.18
CA TYR A 87 -24.70 -3.69 11.92
C TYR A 87 -24.94 -2.64 10.82
N ASN A 88 -25.23 -1.41 11.20
CA ASN A 88 -25.53 -0.31 10.30
C ASN A 88 -24.39 0.70 10.12
N LEU A 89 -23.21 0.41 10.61
CA LEU A 89 -22.08 1.34 10.47
C LEU A 89 -21.82 1.70 9.01
N THR A 90 -21.54 2.98 8.79
CA THR A 90 -21.13 3.50 7.49
C THR A 90 -19.65 3.17 7.22
N PHE A 91 -19.21 3.35 5.97
CA PHE A 91 -17.81 3.16 5.60
C PHE A 91 -16.88 4.04 6.46
N ALA A 92 -17.24 5.30 6.69
CA ALA A 92 -16.46 6.20 7.52
C ALA A 92 -16.38 5.71 8.98
N GLN A 93 -17.50 5.29 9.56
CA GLN A 93 -17.53 4.78 10.93
C GLN A 93 -16.73 3.48 11.09
N VAL A 94 -16.75 2.59 10.08
CA VAL A 94 -15.90 1.40 10.06
C VAL A 94 -14.43 1.78 10.03
N TYR A 95 -14.04 2.76 9.20
CA TYR A 95 -12.66 3.27 9.18
C TYR A 95 -12.23 3.84 10.53
N ASP A 96 -13.06 4.66 11.17
CA ASP A 96 -12.74 5.30 12.44
C ASP A 96 -12.56 4.28 13.57
N ARG A 97 -13.35 3.20 13.60
CA ARG A 97 -13.21 2.12 14.59
C ARG A 97 -12.05 1.19 14.30
N TRP A 98 -11.78 0.90 13.03
CA TRP A 98 -10.63 0.08 12.60
C TRP A 98 -9.29 0.75 12.86
N LYS A 99 -9.20 2.07 12.64
CA LYS A 99 -7.95 2.85 12.68
C LYS A 99 -7.16 2.72 13.98
N PRO A 100 -7.74 2.87 15.19
CA PRO A 100 -7.00 2.76 16.44
C PRO A 100 -6.39 1.37 16.66
N GLU A 101 -7.13 0.31 16.32
CA GLU A 101 -6.66 -1.06 16.46
C GLU A 101 -5.51 -1.34 15.50
N HIS A 102 -5.68 -0.96 14.23
CA HIS A 102 -4.67 -1.21 13.19
C HIS A 102 -3.39 -0.41 13.44
N SER A 103 -3.48 0.80 14.00
CA SER A 103 -2.33 1.66 14.31
C SER A 103 -1.37 1.04 15.33
N ARG A 104 -1.85 0.16 16.21
CA ARG A 104 -1.00 -0.57 17.18
C ARG A 104 -0.06 -1.56 16.52
N ARG A 105 -0.41 -2.05 15.31
CA ARG A 105 0.35 -3.06 14.55
C ARG A 105 1.10 -2.46 13.37
N THR A 106 0.71 -1.26 12.95
CA THR A 106 1.24 -0.61 11.75
C THR A 106 1.92 0.69 12.13
N GLY A 107 3.18 0.85 11.73
CA GLY A 107 3.92 2.08 12.02
C GLY A 107 3.30 3.33 11.38
N PRO A 108 3.71 4.54 11.82
CA PRO A 108 3.14 5.82 11.37
C PRO A 108 3.11 6.00 9.85
N SER A 109 4.16 5.56 9.15
CA SER A 109 4.26 5.64 7.68
C SER A 109 3.18 4.79 6.98
N GLY A 110 2.90 3.57 7.48
CA GLY A 110 1.84 2.73 6.93
C GLY A 110 0.47 3.33 7.14
N MET A 111 0.21 3.89 8.33
CA MET A 111 -1.05 4.57 8.65
C MET A 111 -1.25 5.83 7.81
N SER A 112 -0.19 6.61 7.54
CA SER A 112 -0.25 7.76 6.63
C SER A 112 -0.70 7.34 5.22
N GLY A 113 -0.20 6.21 4.72
CA GLY A 113 -0.63 5.64 3.43
C GLY A 113 -2.11 5.28 3.41
N TYR A 114 -2.64 4.68 4.47
CA TYR A 114 -4.08 4.39 4.58
C TYR A 114 -4.93 5.64 4.72
N ALA A 115 -4.45 6.65 5.46
CA ALA A 115 -5.14 7.94 5.56
C ALA A 115 -5.21 8.68 4.21
N ALA A 116 -4.15 8.59 3.41
CA ALA A 116 -4.15 9.12 2.05
C ALA A 116 -5.15 8.35 1.14
N ALA A 117 -5.15 7.01 1.21
CA ALA A 117 -6.10 6.18 0.47
C ALA A 117 -7.56 6.47 0.85
N TYR A 118 -7.85 6.65 2.15
CA TYR A 118 -9.18 6.95 2.65
C TYR A 118 -9.77 8.23 2.04
N LYS A 119 -8.97 9.28 1.83
CA LYS A 119 -9.42 10.55 1.23
C LYS A 119 -10.05 10.39 -0.17
N HIS A 120 -9.74 9.32 -0.87
CA HIS A 120 -10.31 9.05 -2.20
C HIS A 120 -11.66 8.29 -2.13
N CYS A 121 -12.16 8.00 -0.94
CA CYS A 121 -13.37 7.20 -0.72
C CYS A 121 -14.62 8.03 -0.37
N GLU A 122 -14.61 9.35 -0.59
CA GLU A 122 -15.68 10.27 -0.17
C GLU A 122 -17.07 9.86 -0.66
N SER A 123 -17.17 9.33 -1.88
CA SER A 123 -18.42 8.90 -2.49
C SER A 123 -19.14 7.79 -1.72
N ILE A 124 -18.43 7.06 -0.85
CA ILE A 124 -18.99 5.95 -0.07
C ILE A 124 -18.97 6.19 1.45
N TYR A 125 -18.48 7.32 1.94
CA TYR A 125 -18.33 7.59 3.38
C TYR A 125 -19.63 7.35 4.16
N ASN A 126 -20.76 7.83 3.67
CA ASN A 126 -22.07 7.75 4.33
C ASN A 126 -22.86 6.48 3.96
N ARG A 127 -22.31 5.60 3.14
CA ARG A 127 -22.98 4.35 2.77
C ARG A 127 -22.76 3.30 3.85
N GLN A 128 -23.80 2.54 4.17
CA GLN A 128 -23.70 1.42 5.10
C GLN A 128 -22.72 0.38 4.56
N PHE A 129 -21.67 0.04 5.36
CA PHE A 129 -20.58 -0.83 4.92
C PHE A 129 -21.08 -2.16 4.36
N ARG A 130 -22.04 -2.79 5.06
CA ARG A 130 -22.63 -4.07 4.65
C ARG A 130 -23.36 -4.06 3.30
N LYS A 131 -23.67 -2.89 2.77
CA LYS A 131 -24.35 -2.72 1.47
C LYS A 131 -23.37 -2.44 0.33
N LEU A 132 -22.12 -2.20 0.63
CA LEU A 132 -21.11 -2.00 -0.39
C LEU A 132 -20.85 -3.29 -1.17
N ARG A 133 -20.62 -3.15 -2.45
CA ARG A 133 -20.36 -4.23 -3.40
C ARG A 133 -19.09 -3.92 -4.18
N THR A 134 -18.64 -4.90 -4.96
CA THR A 134 -17.43 -4.74 -5.80
C THR A 134 -17.52 -3.51 -6.70
N GLU A 135 -18.69 -3.23 -7.27
CA GLU A 135 -18.90 -2.09 -8.18
C GLU A 135 -18.65 -0.75 -7.49
N ASP A 136 -18.99 -0.63 -6.20
CA ASP A 136 -18.77 0.59 -5.43
C ASP A 136 -17.29 0.87 -5.22
N PHE A 137 -16.52 -0.18 -4.91
CA PHE A 137 -15.07 -0.09 -4.77
C PHE A 137 -14.36 0.10 -6.11
N GLN A 138 -14.82 -0.62 -7.14
CA GLN A 138 -14.27 -0.52 -8.49
C GLN A 138 -14.48 0.86 -9.09
N GLY A 139 -15.60 1.51 -8.82
CA GLY A 139 -15.87 2.88 -9.27
C GLY A 139 -14.86 3.89 -8.74
N ILE A 140 -14.40 3.72 -7.49
CA ILE A 140 -13.34 4.57 -6.91
C ILE A 140 -12.01 4.32 -7.64
N ILE A 141 -11.65 3.06 -7.89
CA ILE A 141 -10.40 2.71 -8.59
C ILE A 141 -10.43 3.26 -10.01
N ALA A 142 -11.52 3.06 -10.76
CA ALA A 142 -11.68 3.60 -12.11
C ALA A 142 -11.53 5.13 -12.16
N ALA A 143 -12.05 5.85 -11.17
CA ALA A 143 -11.87 7.30 -11.07
C ALA A 143 -10.40 7.70 -10.84
N GLN A 144 -9.64 6.93 -10.05
CA GLN A 144 -8.22 7.18 -9.85
C GLN A 144 -7.39 6.85 -11.09
N GLU A 145 -7.71 5.78 -11.80
CA GLU A 145 -7.09 5.39 -13.07
C GLU A 145 -7.35 6.45 -14.15
N ALA A 146 -8.58 6.94 -14.27
CA ALA A 146 -8.93 8.03 -15.17
C ALA A 146 -8.19 9.34 -14.83
N ALA A 147 -7.88 9.59 -13.56
CA ALA A 147 -7.05 10.70 -13.12
C ALA A 147 -5.54 10.46 -13.32
N GLY A 148 -5.13 9.39 -14.00
CA GLY A 148 -3.73 9.07 -14.31
C GLY A 148 -2.90 8.64 -13.08
N ARG A 149 -3.54 8.20 -12.00
CA ARG A 149 -2.82 7.74 -10.81
C ARG A 149 -2.12 6.41 -11.06
N SER A 150 -0.95 6.24 -10.42
CA SER A 150 -0.16 5.03 -10.59
C SER A 150 -0.87 3.77 -10.08
N LYS A 151 -0.54 2.62 -10.68
CA LYS A 151 -1.02 1.31 -10.22
C LYS A 151 -0.80 1.12 -8.71
N SER A 152 0.38 1.45 -8.19
CA SER A 152 0.72 1.33 -6.78
C SER A 152 -0.15 2.21 -5.87
N HIS A 153 -0.60 3.37 -6.37
CA HIS A 153 -1.57 4.21 -5.67
C HIS A 153 -2.93 3.52 -5.58
N CYS A 154 -3.44 2.99 -6.70
CA CYS A 154 -4.70 2.26 -6.75
C CYS A 154 -4.66 0.99 -5.87
N GLU A 155 -3.58 0.22 -5.95
CA GLU A 155 -3.35 -0.97 -5.10
C GLU A 155 -3.39 -0.62 -3.59
N LYS A 156 -2.91 0.57 -3.20
CA LYS A 156 -2.98 1.02 -1.81
C LYS A 156 -4.41 1.28 -1.35
N ILE A 157 -5.26 1.79 -2.23
CA ILE A 157 -6.70 1.97 -1.95
C ILE A 157 -7.39 0.60 -1.84
N VAL A 158 -7.11 -0.32 -2.75
CA VAL A 158 -7.63 -1.71 -2.67
C VAL A 158 -7.18 -2.40 -1.39
N GLN A 159 -5.94 -2.18 -0.98
CA GLN A 159 -5.42 -2.71 0.29
C GLN A 159 -6.23 -2.17 1.49
N LEU A 160 -6.57 -0.88 1.51
CA LEU A 160 -7.44 -0.31 2.54
C LEU A 160 -8.81 -1.00 2.54
N PHE A 161 -9.45 -1.14 1.37
CA PHE A 161 -10.75 -1.82 1.27
C PHE A 161 -10.69 -3.25 1.82
N GLY A 162 -9.63 -4.00 1.48
CA GLY A 162 -9.41 -5.36 1.99
C GLY A 162 -9.24 -5.41 3.51
N GLN A 163 -8.51 -4.46 4.11
CA GLN A 163 -8.33 -4.37 5.55
C GLN A 163 -9.65 -4.04 6.27
N LEU A 164 -10.40 -3.06 5.77
CA LEU A 164 -11.69 -2.69 6.34
C LEU A 164 -12.71 -3.81 6.21
N SER A 165 -12.74 -4.51 5.07
CA SER A 165 -13.64 -5.65 4.85
C SER A 165 -13.33 -6.81 5.80
N LYS A 166 -12.06 -7.16 6.01
CA LYS A 166 -11.65 -8.20 6.96
C LYS A 166 -12.06 -7.84 8.39
N TRP A 167 -11.86 -6.58 8.78
CA TRP A 167 -12.28 -6.09 10.09
C TRP A 167 -13.81 -6.13 10.22
N ALA A 168 -14.55 -5.63 9.25
CA ALA A 168 -16.02 -5.62 9.27
C ALA A 168 -16.64 -7.03 9.30
N ILE A 169 -15.99 -8.03 8.69
CA ILE A 169 -16.41 -9.43 8.77
C ILE A 169 -16.17 -9.96 10.18
N ARG A 170 -15.03 -9.69 10.78
CA ARG A 170 -14.71 -10.10 12.16
C ARG A 170 -15.71 -9.55 13.16
N GLU A 171 -16.13 -8.28 12.99
CA GLU A 171 -17.11 -7.62 13.86
C GLU A 171 -18.59 -7.94 13.48
N GLY A 172 -18.84 -8.87 12.57
CA GLY A 172 -20.20 -9.28 12.18
C GLY A 172 -20.97 -8.24 11.34
N ILE A 173 -20.33 -7.14 10.92
CA ILE A 173 -20.96 -6.07 10.12
C ILE A 173 -21.18 -6.52 8.66
N ALA A 174 -20.22 -7.23 8.11
CA ALA A 174 -20.27 -7.76 6.75
C ALA A 174 -20.08 -9.28 6.75
N THR A 175 -20.43 -9.94 5.63
CA THR A 175 -20.27 -11.40 5.47
C THR A 175 -19.31 -11.76 4.36
N THR A 176 -19.03 -10.83 3.47
CA THR A 176 -18.24 -11.07 2.28
C THR A 176 -17.26 -9.91 2.08
N ASN A 177 -16.03 -10.25 1.76
CA ASN A 177 -15.03 -9.27 1.34
C ASN A 177 -15.17 -9.01 -0.17
N TYR A 178 -16.02 -8.07 -0.54
CA TYR A 178 -16.19 -7.67 -1.94
C TYR A 178 -14.97 -6.95 -2.52
N ALA A 179 -14.08 -6.44 -1.69
CA ALA A 179 -12.84 -5.80 -2.14
C ALA A 179 -11.85 -6.78 -2.80
N GLN A 180 -11.95 -8.07 -2.54
CA GLN A 180 -11.08 -9.09 -3.15
C GLN A 180 -11.29 -9.24 -4.67
N PHE A 181 -12.43 -8.81 -5.19
CA PHE A 181 -12.77 -8.88 -6.61
C PHE A 181 -12.46 -7.58 -7.36
N VAL A 182 -11.94 -6.57 -6.68
CA VAL A 182 -11.54 -5.30 -7.30
C VAL A 182 -10.25 -5.51 -8.08
N THR A 183 -10.25 -5.06 -9.33
CA THR A 183 -9.11 -5.14 -10.23
C THR A 183 -8.47 -3.77 -10.41
N VAL A 184 -7.17 -3.75 -10.61
CA VAL A 184 -6.40 -2.55 -10.96
C VAL A 184 -5.75 -2.79 -12.32
N LEU A 185 -5.86 -1.83 -13.22
CA LEU A 185 -5.29 -1.94 -14.56
C LEU A 185 -3.77 -2.15 -14.49
N ALA A 186 -3.29 -3.01 -15.39
CA ALA A 186 -1.87 -3.20 -15.57
C ALA A 186 -1.25 -1.91 -16.10
N GLN A 187 -0.26 -1.38 -15.39
CA GLN A 187 0.52 -0.23 -15.84
C GLN A 187 1.91 -0.73 -16.20
N GLN A 188 2.48 -0.26 -17.31
CA GLN A 188 3.88 -0.53 -17.59
C GLN A 188 4.73 0.00 -16.42
N LYS A 189 5.59 -0.86 -15.90
CA LYS A 189 6.54 -0.43 -14.87
C LYS A 189 7.43 0.63 -15.52
N SER A 190 7.42 1.84 -14.98
CA SER A 190 8.44 2.83 -15.35
C SER A 190 9.79 2.26 -14.91
N HIS A 191 10.65 1.93 -15.85
CA HIS A 191 12.01 1.54 -15.55
C HIS A 191 12.74 2.79 -15.04
N LYS A 192 13.28 2.70 -13.83
CA LYS A 192 14.12 3.77 -13.30
C LYS A 192 15.47 3.68 -14.01
N THR A 193 15.76 4.68 -14.81
CA THR A 193 16.99 4.79 -15.57
C THR A 193 18.15 5.19 -14.63
N PRO A 194 19.31 4.54 -14.69
CA PRO A 194 20.52 5.02 -14.01
C PRO A 194 21.01 6.32 -14.66
N PHE A 195 21.79 7.12 -13.91
CA PHE A 195 22.51 8.24 -14.49
C PHE A 195 23.53 7.74 -15.51
N THR A 196 23.67 8.46 -16.61
CA THR A 196 24.74 8.26 -17.58
C THR A 196 26.07 8.78 -17.03
N ASP A 197 27.19 8.35 -17.60
CA ASP A 197 28.53 8.82 -17.21
C ASP A 197 28.66 10.35 -17.40
N ALA A 198 28.07 10.89 -18.49
CA ALA A 198 28.05 12.35 -18.73
C ALA A 198 27.26 13.11 -17.63
N GLN A 199 26.12 12.56 -17.19
CA GLN A 199 25.35 13.16 -16.09
C GLN A 199 26.10 13.09 -14.76
N ILE A 200 26.80 11.98 -14.48
CA ILE A 200 27.63 11.84 -13.27
C ILE A 200 28.76 12.86 -13.29
N LEU A 201 29.38 13.06 -14.45
CA LEU A 201 30.43 14.09 -14.62
C LEU A 201 29.86 15.50 -14.39
N ALA A 202 28.70 15.81 -15.00
CA ALA A 202 28.05 17.11 -14.79
C ALA A 202 27.66 17.35 -13.33
N ILE A 203 27.21 16.32 -12.59
CA ILE A 203 27.01 16.43 -11.14
C ILE A 203 28.31 16.72 -10.40
N ARG A 204 29.42 16.08 -10.78
CA ARG A 204 30.75 16.30 -10.16
C ARG A 204 31.28 17.71 -10.38
N GLU A 205 31.07 18.28 -11.56
CA GLU A 205 31.51 19.61 -11.97
C GLU A 205 30.60 20.73 -11.49
N SER A 206 29.42 20.39 -10.94
CA SER A 206 28.46 21.38 -10.45
C SER A 206 28.89 22.02 -9.14
N ASP A 207 28.80 23.35 -9.07
CA ASP A 207 29.04 24.13 -7.85
C ASP A 207 27.86 24.10 -6.87
N LEU A 208 26.73 23.56 -7.27
CA LEU A 208 25.54 23.47 -6.39
C LEU A 208 25.84 22.55 -5.20
N PRO A 209 25.50 22.96 -3.96
CA PRO A 209 25.72 22.14 -2.79
C PRO A 209 25.04 20.77 -2.89
N ALA A 210 23.93 20.69 -3.63
CA ALA A 210 23.17 19.44 -3.87
C ALA A 210 24.03 18.35 -4.54
N ALA A 211 25.02 18.72 -5.35
CA ALA A 211 25.92 17.79 -6.02
C ALA A 211 26.72 16.93 -5.01
N GLN A 212 27.15 17.51 -3.89
CA GLN A 212 27.82 16.76 -2.83
C GLN A 212 27.01 15.59 -2.32
N ILE A 213 25.73 15.83 -2.00
CA ILE A 213 24.82 14.79 -1.51
C ILE A 213 24.48 13.79 -2.61
N ALA A 214 24.28 14.25 -3.85
CA ALA A 214 24.02 13.36 -5.00
C ALA A 214 25.19 12.39 -5.23
N LEU A 215 26.43 12.87 -5.20
CA LEU A 215 27.64 12.04 -5.33
C LEU A 215 27.76 11.01 -4.19
N VAL A 216 27.46 11.40 -2.95
CA VAL A 216 27.44 10.46 -1.83
C VAL A 216 26.35 9.39 -2.05
N LEU A 217 25.17 9.76 -2.51
CA LEU A 217 24.09 8.80 -2.81
C LEU A 217 24.45 7.87 -3.97
N ILE A 218 25.10 8.37 -5.04
CA ILE A 218 25.59 7.56 -6.16
C ILE A 218 26.73 6.65 -5.69
N GLY A 219 27.63 7.15 -4.83
CA GLY A 219 28.79 6.39 -4.35
C GLY A 219 28.49 5.33 -3.31
N THR A 220 27.30 5.35 -2.69
CA THR A 220 26.93 4.44 -1.59
C THR A 220 25.73 3.55 -1.90
N GLY A 221 24.86 3.97 -2.81
CA GLY A 221 23.61 3.29 -3.08
C GLY A 221 22.63 3.23 -1.90
N CYS A 222 22.89 3.95 -0.81
CA CYS A 222 21.99 3.98 0.34
C CYS A 222 20.63 4.63 0.00
N ARG A 223 19.62 4.37 0.81
CA ARG A 223 18.35 5.10 0.67
C ARG A 223 18.53 6.55 1.09
N PRO A 224 17.96 7.56 0.40
CA PRO A 224 18.11 8.95 0.79
C PRO A 224 17.85 9.20 2.28
N ASN A 225 16.78 8.66 2.83
CA ASN A 225 16.47 8.79 4.25
C ASN A 225 17.54 8.19 5.18
N GLU A 226 18.28 7.18 4.75
CA GLU A 226 19.36 6.59 5.55
C GLU A 226 20.52 7.56 5.68
N LEU A 227 20.93 8.21 4.59
CA LEU A 227 21.96 9.25 4.60
C LEU A 227 21.56 10.44 5.47
N PHE A 228 20.30 10.88 5.36
CA PHE A 228 19.80 12.04 6.09
C PHE A 228 19.57 11.79 7.59
N GLN A 229 19.65 10.54 8.04
CA GLN A 229 19.48 10.18 9.45
C GLN A 229 20.74 9.63 10.10
N VAL A 230 21.82 9.37 9.33
CA VAL A 230 23.01 8.72 9.90
C VAL A 230 23.69 9.63 10.92
N PRO A 231 23.93 9.15 12.15
CA PRO A 231 24.71 9.88 13.15
C PRO A 231 26.19 9.95 12.75
N VAL A 232 26.87 11.04 13.08
CA VAL A 232 28.32 11.17 12.85
C VAL A 232 29.11 10.05 13.56
N ALA A 233 28.64 9.63 14.74
CA ALA A 233 29.24 8.52 15.49
C ALA A 233 29.22 7.17 14.73
N ASN A 234 28.36 7.01 13.74
CA ASN A 234 28.27 5.82 12.91
C ASN A 234 29.08 5.94 11.60
N CYS A 235 29.82 7.03 11.42
CA CYS A 235 30.62 7.32 10.24
C CYS A 235 32.10 7.05 10.49
N ALA A 236 32.77 6.43 9.53
CA ALA A 236 34.21 6.22 9.49
C ALA A 236 34.78 6.56 8.13
N ALA A 237 36.09 6.55 7.99
CA ALA A 237 36.74 6.75 6.70
C ALA A 237 36.31 5.68 5.70
N GLY A 238 35.63 6.09 4.62
CA GLY A 238 35.22 5.21 3.54
C GLY A 238 33.95 4.37 3.77
N TYR A 239 33.27 4.49 4.91
CA TYR A 239 31.98 3.83 5.14
C TYR A 239 31.18 4.45 6.28
N PHE A 240 29.91 4.09 6.37
CA PHE A 240 29.08 4.37 7.55
C PHE A 240 28.11 3.21 7.82
N VAL A 241 27.58 3.17 9.05
CA VAL A 241 26.59 2.16 9.46
C VAL A 241 25.22 2.80 9.54
N ALA A 242 24.26 2.28 8.76
CA ALA A 242 22.90 2.81 8.72
C ALA A 242 21.88 1.72 8.36
N GLY A 243 20.61 2.11 8.37
CA GLY A 243 19.46 1.29 8.00
C GLY A 243 18.57 0.97 9.19
N SER A 244 17.27 1.20 9.00
CA SER A 244 16.26 0.97 10.05
C SER A 244 14.96 0.38 9.52
N LYS A 245 14.73 0.41 8.20
CA LYS A 245 13.44 0.12 7.60
C LYS A 245 13.11 -1.38 7.52
N THR A 246 14.11 -2.23 7.30
CA THR A 246 13.93 -3.68 7.17
C THR A 246 14.95 -4.39 8.05
N GLU A 247 14.63 -5.58 8.51
CA GLU A 247 15.55 -6.39 9.33
C GLU A 247 16.87 -6.66 8.60
N ALA A 248 16.80 -7.08 7.34
CA ALA A 248 17.98 -7.29 6.49
C ALA A 248 18.79 -6.00 6.20
N GLY A 249 18.19 -4.84 6.36
CA GLY A 249 18.84 -3.55 6.15
C GLY A 249 19.31 -2.86 7.42
N ARG A 250 19.00 -3.41 8.60
CA ARG A 250 19.27 -2.76 9.89
C ARG A 250 20.77 -2.83 10.23
N ASN A 251 21.34 -1.67 10.62
CA ASN A 251 22.72 -1.55 11.06
C ASN A 251 23.76 -2.18 10.11
N ARG A 252 23.50 -2.06 8.79
CA ARG A 252 24.44 -2.59 7.80
C ARG A 252 25.56 -1.60 7.51
N VAL A 253 26.73 -2.15 7.21
CA VAL A 253 27.85 -1.37 6.69
C VAL A 253 27.54 -0.94 5.26
N ILE A 254 27.66 0.36 4.99
CA ILE A 254 27.46 0.98 3.69
C ILE A 254 28.81 1.56 3.26
N PRO A 255 29.52 0.91 2.33
CA PRO A 255 30.81 1.41 1.83
C PRO A 255 30.57 2.61 0.93
N VAL A 256 31.54 3.50 0.85
CA VAL A 256 31.57 4.65 -0.06
C VAL A 256 32.54 4.34 -1.20
N SER A 257 32.01 4.21 -2.42
CA SER A 257 32.86 4.00 -3.61
C SER A 257 33.63 5.26 -3.99
N PRO A 258 34.68 5.16 -4.82
CA PRO A 258 35.49 6.29 -5.26
C PRO A 258 34.69 7.48 -5.81
N ILE A 259 33.54 7.22 -6.42
CA ILE A 259 32.64 8.27 -6.99
C ILE A 259 32.19 9.26 -5.91
N GLY A 260 31.83 8.77 -4.73
CA GLY A 260 31.29 9.57 -3.64
C GLY A 260 32.30 9.90 -2.53
N LEU A 261 33.50 9.31 -2.56
CA LEU A 261 34.43 9.30 -1.43
C LEU A 261 34.89 10.70 -1.03
N GLU A 262 35.25 11.51 -1.99
CA GLU A 262 35.70 12.90 -1.74
C GLU A 262 34.54 13.74 -1.14
N ALA A 263 33.35 13.65 -1.73
CA ALA A 263 32.18 14.39 -1.26
C ALA A 263 31.77 13.95 0.16
N TYR A 264 31.84 12.64 0.43
CA TYR A 264 31.58 12.09 1.75
C TYR A 264 32.61 12.56 2.78
N THR A 265 33.90 12.49 2.44
CA THR A 265 34.98 12.89 3.34
C THR A 265 34.88 14.37 3.72
N ARG A 266 34.62 15.27 2.74
CA ARG A 266 34.37 16.68 3.01
C ARG A 266 33.19 16.89 3.96
N LEU A 267 32.06 16.16 3.72
CA LEU A 267 30.87 16.27 4.56
C LEU A 267 31.13 15.74 5.98
N LEU A 268 31.89 14.65 6.12
CA LEU A 268 32.23 14.06 7.42
C LEU A 268 33.15 15.00 8.23
N HIS A 269 34.20 15.55 7.63
CA HIS A 269 35.08 16.49 8.29
C HIS A 269 34.34 17.76 8.74
N ALA A 270 33.47 18.31 7.90
CA ALA A 270 32.65 19.46 8.27
C ALA A 270 31.68 19.13 9.44
N ALA A 271 31.09 17.95 9.44
CA ALA A 271 30.22 17.50 10.51
C ALA A 271 30.97 17.29 11.83
N GLN A 272 32.21 16.74 11.78
CA GLN A 272 33.05 16.56 12.94
C GLN A 272 33.52 17.90 13.50
N ALA A 273 33.98 18.82 12.65
CA ALA A 273 34.45 20.15 13.03
C ALA A 273 33.36 21.01 13.70
N SER A 274 32.10 20.83 13.30
CA SER A 274 30.94 21.52 13.88
C SER A 274 30.29 20.80 15.05
N ASN A 275 30.81 19.65 15.51
CA ASN A 275 30.18 18.77 16.50
C ASN A 275 28.74 18.41 16.12
N ALA A 276 28.47 18.21 14.85
CA ALA A 276 27.17 17.90 14.33
C ALA A 276 26.68 16.52 14.84
N ARG A 277 25.39 16.40 15.13
CA ARG A 277 24.81 15.13 15.57
C ARG A 277 24.66 14.13 14.41
N ARG A 278 24.24 14.62 13.24
CA ARG A 278 24.08 13.83 12.02
C ARG A 278 25.02 14.32 10.94
N LEU A 279 25.42 13.43 10.07
CA LEU A 279 26.29 13.77 8.93
C LEU A 279 25.70 14.91 8.08
N ILE A 280 24.37 14.88 7.85
CA ILE A 280 23.67 15.88 7.03
C ILE A 280 23.58 17.28 7.70
N ASP A 281 23.82 17.39 8.99
CA ASP A 281 23.71 18.68 9.69
C ASP A 281 24.79 19.68 9.23
N ALA A 282 25.91 19.18 8.68
CA ALA A 282 26.95 19.99 8.04
C ALA A 282 26.64 20.42 6.59
N TYR A 283 25.67 19.78 5.94
CA TYR A 283 25.25 20.17 4.60
C TYR A 283 24.53 21.53 4.63
N PRO A 284 24.86 22.51 3.74
CA PRO A 284 24.28 23.87 3.81
C PRO A 284 22.80 23.93 3.40
N GLY A 285 22.30 22.95 2.62
CA GLY A 285 20.93 22.91 2.11
C GLY A 285 19.93 22.25 3.06
N ASN A 286 18.86 21.68 2.49
CA ASN A 286 17.77 21.09 3.24
C ASN A 286 18.17 19.84 4.04
N LYS A 287 17.73 19.76 5.31
CA LYS A 287 18.12 18.72 6.29
C LYS A 287 17.21 17.50 6.31
N THR A 288 16.25 17.40 5.40
CA THR A 288 15.38 16.23 5.25
C THR A 288 15.42 15.71 3.82
N ALA A 289 15.40 14.40 3.64
CA ALA A 289 15.43 13.76 2.32
C ALA A 289 14.28 14.23 1.42
N ALA A 290 13.10 14.49 2.00
CA ALA A 290 11.93 14.94 1.26
C ALA A 290 12.11 16.37 0.71
N ASN A 291 12.62 17.29 1.52
CA ASN A 291 12.86 18.67 1.09
C ASN A 291 14.07 18.78 0.14
N TYR A 292 15.12 18.01 0.42
CA TYR A 292 16.24 17.86 -0.50
C TYR A 292 15.76 17.41 -1.89
N ALA A 293 14.96 16.37 -1.96
CA ALA A 293 14.43 15.84 -3.22
C ALA A 293 13.59 16.87 -4.00
N LYS A 294 12.79 17.67 -3.28
CA LYS A 294 11.85 18.63 -3.89
C LYS A 294 12.48 19.96 -4.30
N ARG A 295 13.59 20.33 -3.68
CA ARG A 295 14.24 21.64 -3.87
C ARG A 295 15.66 21.47 -4.38
N ASP A 296 16.59 21.11 -3.51
CA ASP A 296 18.03 21.09 -3.79
C ASP A 296 18.38 20.12 -4.93
N PHE A 297 17.84 18.89 -4.89
CA PHE A 297 18.10 17.90 -5.93
C PHE A 297 17.39 18.26 -7.24
N LYS A 298 16.18 18.82 -7.15
CA LYS A 298 15.47 19.29 -8.35
C LYS A 298 16.25 20.40 -9.05
N GLU A 299 16.73 21.40 -8.30
CA GLU A 299 17.56 22.48 -8.84
C GLU A 299 18.82 21.94 -9.54
N LEU A 300 19.49 20.97 -8.93
CA LEU A 300 20.63 20.30 -9.54
C LEU A 300 20.25 19.57 -10.84
N MET A 301 19.13 18.86 -10.84
CA MET A 301 18.68 18.12 -12.04
C MET A 301 18.25 19.04 -13.16
N ASP A 302 17.57 20.14 -12.85
CA ASP A 302 17.23 21.18 -13.81
C ASP A 302 18.51 21.82 -14.43
N ALA A 303 19.53 22.04 -13.62
CA ALA A 303 20.80 22.61 -14.08
C ALA A 303 21.63 21.70 -15.02
N ILE A 304 21.49 20.37 -14.88
CA ILE A 304 22.21 19.39 -15.71
C ILE A 304 21.35 18.74 -16.79
N GLY A 305 20.12 19.22 -17.02
CA GLY A 305 19.20 18.67 -18.02
C GLY A 305 18.75 17.22 -17.74
N ALA A 306 18.42 16.92 -16.48
CA ALA A 306 18.00 15.58 -16.02
C ALA A 306 16.74 15.65 -15.14
N GLU A 307 15.73 16.41 -15.54
CA GLU A 307 14.56 16.81 -14.74
C GLU A 307 13.72 15.62 -14.25
N ASP A 308 13.71 14.51 -14.97
CA ASP A 308 12.94 13.29 -14.62
C ASP A 308 13.62 12.45 -13.54
N MET A 309 14.85 12.79 -13.15
CA MET A 309 15.60 12.03 -12.17
C MET A 309 15.20 12.38 -10.74
N THR A 310 15.28 11.38 -9.87
CA THR A 310 14.98 11.48 -8.44
C THR A 310 16.18 10.98 -7.63
N PRO A 311 16.32 11.30 -6.33
CA PRO A 311 17.39 10.75 -5.50
C PRO A 311 17.45 9.20 -5.47
N TYR A 312 16.36 8.51 -5.78
CA TYR A 312 16.36 7.05 -5.94
C TYR A 312 17.10 6.57 -7.19
N ASN A 313 17.22 7.42 -8.21
CA ASN A 313 18.02 7.09 -9.40
C ASN A 313 19.51 7.01 -9.05
N CYS A 314 20.01 7.76 -8.06
CA CYS A 314 21.36 7.59 -7.53
C CYS A 314 21.62 6.15 -7.04
N ARG A 315 20.67 5.60 -6.32
CA ARG A 315 20.73 4.21 -5.83
C ARG A 315 20.68 3.20 -6.96
N HIS A 316 19.86 3.45 -8.01
CA HIS A 316 19.85 2.61 -9.21
C HIS A 316 21.18 2.68 -9.96
N THR A 317 21.76 3.87 -10.07
CA THR A 317 23.09 4.07 -10.67
C THR A 317 24.15 3.28 -9.93
N PHE A 318 24.21 3.37 -8.59
CA PHE A 318 25.14 2.58 -7.80
C PHE A 318 24.99 1.07 -8.07
N SER A 319 23.76 0.54 -8.07
CA SER A 319 23.53 -0.88 -8.30
C SER A 319 23.94 -1.30 -9.72
N THR A 320 23.65 -0.50 -10.73
CA THR A 320 24.07 -0.75 -12.13
C THR A 320 25.60 -0.72 -12.26
N LEU A 321 26.25 0.27 -11.70
CA LEU A 321 27.71 0.38 -11.70
C LEU A 321 28.37 -0.80 -10.96
N ALA A 322 27.81 -1.20 -9.78
CA ALA A 322 28.33 -2.34 -9.03
C ALA A 322 28.22 -3.65 -9.82
N VAL A 323 27.10 -3.86 -10.53
CA VAL A 323 26.92 -5.02 -11.41
C VAL A 323 27.93 -5.00 -12.55
N ARG A 324 28.10 -3.88 -13.26
CA ARG A 324 29.09 -3.71 -14.34
C ARG A 324 30.53 -3.92 -13.83
N SER A 325 30.79 -3.57 -12.60
CA SER A 325 32.10 -3.80 -11.95
C SER A 325 32.29 -5.22 -11.41
N GLY A 326 31.35 -6.16 -11.67
CA GLY A 326 31.46 -7.55 -11.28
C GLY A 326 31.23 -7.81 -9.77
N VAL A 327 30.58 -6.89 -9.06
CA VAL A 327 30.19 -7.12 -7.65
C VAL A 327 29.18 -8.26 -7.57
N ARG A 328 29.49 -9.28 -6.77
CA ARG A 328 28.62 -10.46 -6.62
C ARG A 328 27.22 -10.06 -6.08
N PRO A 329 26.15 -10.67 -6.61
CA PRO A 329 24.78 -10.35 -6.22
C PRO A 329 24.52 -10.38 -4.70
N GLU A 330 25.13 -11.33 -3.97
CA GLU A 330 24.94 -11.49 -2.54
C GLU A 330 25.57 -10.32 -1.76
N LEU A 331 26.74 -9.82 -2.22
CA LEU A 331 27.36 -8.62 -1.64
C LEU A 331 26.54 -7.38 -1.93
N LEU A 332 26.09 -7.24 -3.18
CA LEU A 332 25.23 -6.11 -3.57
C LEU A 332 23.94 -6.09 -2.76
N GLN A 333 23.31 -7.26 -2.55
CA GLN A 333 22.12 -7.39 -1.70
C GLN A 333 22.38 -6.91 -0.27
N LYS A 334 23.50 -7.30 0.33
CA LYS A 334 23.90 -6.86 1.68
C LYS A 334 24.15 -5.37 1.75
N ILE A 335 24.92 -4.81 0.81
CA ILE A 335 25.22 -3.36 0.74
C ILE A 335 23.92 -2.56 0.56
N MET A 336 23.06 -3.00 -0.35
CA MET A 336 21.78 -2.33 -0.62
C MET A 336 20.73 -2.54 0.49
N GLY A 337 20.83 -3.60 1.29
CA GLY A 337 19.83 -3.96 2.30
C GLY A 337 18.47 -4.30 1.67
N HIS A 338 18.50 -5.14 0.62
CA HIS A 338 17.29 -5.70 0.02
C HIS A 338 16.85 -6.93 0.83
N ALA A 339 15.60 -6.94 1.26
CA ALA A 339 15.03 -8.09 1.98
C ALA A 339 14.78 -9.27 1.04
N ASP A 340 14.48 -9.00 -0.24
CA ASP A 340 14.21 -9.99 -1.26
C ASP A 340 15.34 -9.97 -2.32
N TYR A 341 15.89 -11.14 -2.59
CA TYR A 341 16.91 -11.34 -3.63
C TYR A 341 16.41 -10.99 -5.03
N ALA A 342 15.13 -11.22 -5.32
CA ALA A 342 14.50 -10.84 -6.58
C ALA A 342 14.65 -9.34 -6.89
N THR A 343 14.67 -8.49 -5.86
CA THR A 343 14.91 -7.04 -6.02
C THR A 343 16.34 -6.74 -6.50
N THR A 344 17.31 -7.56 -6.11
CA THR A 344 18.72 -7.43 -6.55
C THR A 344 18.88 -8.01 -7.94
N VAL A 345 18.31 -9.19 -8.21
CA VAL A 345 18.36 -9.84 -9.54
C VAL A 345 17.71 -8.97 -10.61
N GLY A 346 16.65 -8.24 -10.29
CA GLY A 346 16.02 -7.29 -11.20
C GLY A 346 16.98 -6.22 -11.76
N VAL A 347 18.10 -5.93 -11.11
CA VAL A 347 19.14 -5.01 -11.62
C VAL A 347 19.96 -5.69 -12.72
N TYR A 348 20.18 -6.99 -12.64
CA TYR A 348 20.94 -7.75 -13.64
C TYR A 348 20.19 -7.91 -14.97
N THR A 349 18.87 -7.68 -14.99
CA THR A 349 18.08 -7.72 -16.25
C THR A 349 18.33 -6.52 -17.17
N HIS A 350 19.04 -5.51 -16.69
CA HIS A 350 19.41 -4.30 -17.45
C HIS A 350 20.84 -4.34 -18.00
N LEU A 351 21.51 -5.51 -17.95
CA LEU A 351 22.79 -5.71 -18.60
C LEU A 351 22.59 -5.69 -20.12
N ASP A 352 23.38 -4.86 -20.81
CA ASP A 352 23.39 -4.85 -22.25
C ASP A 352 24.27 -5.99 -22.83
N LYS A 353 24.32 -6.09 -24.18
CA LYS A 353 25.11 -7.12 -24.85
C LYS A 353 26.60 -6.99 -24.52
N ASP A 354 27.09 -5.78 -24.36
CA ASP A 354 28.51 -5.51 -24.12
C ASP A 354 28.89 -5.88 -22.69
N ASP A 355 28.02 -5.63 -21.71
CA ASP A 355 28.17 -6.11 -20.33
C ASP A 355 28.27 -7.66 -20.27
N ILE A 356 27.44 -8.36 -21.06
CA ILE A 356 27.41 -9.84 -21.13
C ILE A 356 28.72 -10.33 -21.76
N LEU A 357 29.19 -9.72 -22.87
CA LEU A 357 30.43 -10.09 -23.54
C LEU A 357 31.65 -9.81 -22.66
N ALA A 358 31.70 -8.67 -21.95
CA ALA A 358 32.76 -8.34 -21.00
C ALA A 358 32.81 -9.35 -19.84
N ALA A 359 31.66 -9.73 -19.29
CA ALA A 359 31.59 -10.76 -18.27
C ALA A 359 32.12 -12.13 -18.77
N ALA A 360 31.79 -12.51 -20.01
CA ALA A 360 32.29 -13.75 -20.59
C ALA A 360 33.83 -13.72 -20.80
N GLN A 361 34.39 -12.58 -21.16
CA GLN A 361 35.85 -12.40 -21.26
C GLN A 361 36.56 -12.42 -19.92
N ALA A 362 35.88 -11.94 -18.84
CA ALA A 362 36.42 -12.00 -17.47
C ALA A 362 36.42 -13.41 -16.90
N ILE A 363 35.69 -14.36 -17.47
CA ILE A 363 35.74 -15.80 -17.11
C ILE A 363 37.02 -16.39 -17.73
N ASN A 364 38.17 -15.96 -17.24
CA ASN A 364 39.44 -16.48 -17.68
C ASN A 364 39.98 -17.49 -16.66
N VAL A 365 40.02 -18.76 -16.99
CA VAL A 365 40.47 -19.91 -16.18
C VAL A 365 41.96 -19.83 -15.82
N THR A 366 42.66 -18.72 -16.13
CA THR A 366 44.07 -18.83 -16.41
C THR A 366 45.05 -18.19 -15.46
N SER A 367 44.70 -17.64 -14.33
CA SER A 367 45.77 -17.23 -13.41
C SER A 367 46.49 -18.40 -12.69
N LYS A 368 45.81 -19.55 -12.54
CA LYS A 368 46.44 -20.76 -11.89
C LYS A 368 47.03 -21.76 -12.89
N LEU A 369 46.53 -21.82 -14.14
CA LEU A 369 47.03 -22.72 -15.17
C LEU A 369 48.24 -22.17 -15.93
N GLN A 370 48.40 -20.87 -16.02
CA GLN A 370 49.60 -20.24 -16.61
C GLN A 370 50.77 -20.21 -15.63
N ALA A 371 50.54 -20.14 -14.33
CA ALA A 371 51.60 -20.25 -13.35
C ALA A 371 52.23 -21.66 -13.26
N GLY A 372 51.54 -22.70 -13.72
CA GLY A 372 52.05 -24.08 -13.78
C GLY A 372 52.89 -24.43 -15.02
N LYS A 373 52.98 -23.56 -16.03
CA LYS A 373 53.78 -23.84 -17.26
C LYS A 373 55.15 -23.16 -17.28
N ASN A 374 55.44 -22.27 -16.39
CA ASN A 374 56.76 -21.55 -16.38
C ASN A 374 57.68 -21.96 -15.26
N GLY A 375 57.57 -23.14 -14.72
CA GLY A 375 58.44 -23.63 -13.64
C GLY A 375 59.19 -24.93 -13.99
N SER A 376 60.24 -24.86 -14.78
CA SER A 376 61.40 -25.74 -14.61
C SER A 376 62.58 -25.29 -15.48
N PRO A 377 63.57 -24.63 -14.93
CA PRO A 377 64.90 -24.64 -15.57
C PRO A 377 65.59 -25.96 -15.24
N LYS A 378 65.94 -26.69 -16.27
CA LYS A 378 66.82 -27.85 -16.14
C LYS A 378 68.22 -27.36 -15.72
N ASN A 379 68.61 -27.68 -14.54
CA ASN A 379 69.99 -27.61 -14.13
C ASN A 379 70.71 -28.87 -14.61
N THR A 380 71.51 -28.72 -15.65
CA THR A 380 72.57 -29.66 -16.02
C THR A 380 73.87 -29.11 -15.46
N SER A 381 74.28 -29.61 -14.34
CA SER A 381 75.73 -29.52 -13.96
C SER A 381 76.36 -30.85 -14.21
N LYS A 382 77.22 -30.87 -15.23
CA LYS A 382 78.29 -31.83 -15.37
C LYS A 382 79.46 -31.36 -14.49
N SER A 383 79.97 -32.24 -13.71
CA SER A 383 81.30 -32.12 -13.13
C SER A 383 82.05 -33.39 -13.25
N SER A 384 83.23 -33.19 -13.56
CA SER A 384 84.38 -34.04 -13.53
C SER A 384 84.55 -34.79 -12.26
#